data_33d955324d9c431a49493f458d600e28
#
_entry.id   33d955324d9c431a49493f458d600e28
#
_cell.length_a   1.000
_cell.length_b   1.000
_cell.length_c   1.000
_cell.angle_alpha   90.00
_cell.angle_beta   90.00
_cell.angle_gamma   90.00
#
_symmetry.space_group_name_H-M   'P 1'
#
loop_
_entity.id
_entity.type
_entity.pdbx_description
1 polymer ?
#
loop_
_entity_poly.entity_id
_entity_poly.type
_entity_poly.pdbx_seq_one_letter_code
_entity_poly.pdbx_strand_id
1 'polypeptide(L)'
;QAVTEVVRGDDLLASTARQIHLQQLLGYARPTYVHVPLVVDADGERLAKRRGVPVTMSELAAVGVVSDDIVSWIASSLGHDAEGSRITLRDLLREFDTATIAPATCALPTFAVQI
;
A
#
# COMPACT_ATOMS: atom_id res chain seq x y z
N GLN A 1 1.13 -15.19 20.11
CA GLN A 1 0.39 -13.98 19.68
C GLN A 1 -0.81 -14.42 18.86
N ALA A 2 -2.01 -13.99 19.23
CA ALA A 2 -3.24 -14.29 18.49
C ALA A 2 -3.38 -13.31 17.31
N VAL A 3 -2.57 -13.48 16.26
CA VAL A 3 -2.68 -12.66 15.04
C VAL A 3 -3.87 -13.17 14.24
N THR A 4 -4.83 -12.31 13.98
CA THR A 4 -6.05 -12.61 13.22
C THR A 4 -6.00 -12.11 11.79
N GLU A 5 -5.17 -11.10 11.52
CA GLU A 5 -5.08 -10.46 10.21
C GLU A 5 -3.63 -10.07 9.90
N VAL A 6 -3.23 -10.23 8.63
CA VAL A 6 -1.91 -9.87 8.10
C VAL A 6 -2.10 -9.02 6.85
N VAL A 7 -1.75 -7.74 6.93
CA VAL A 7 -1.72 -6.82 5.79
C VAL A 7 -0.27 -6.60 5.37
N ARG A 8 0.05 -6.83 4.09
CA ARG A 8 1.43 -6.74 3.59
C ARG A 8 1.50 -6.53 2.07
N GLY A 9 2.68 -6.22 1.54
CA GLY A 9 2.90 -6.08 0.11
C GLY A 9 2.65 -7.39 -0.66
N ASP A 10 2.22 -7.26 -1.91
CA ASP A 10 1.89 -8.38 -2.81
C ASP A 10 3.14 -9.19 -3.25
N ASP A 11 4.35 -8.65 -3.09
CA ASP A 11 5.60 -9.38 -3.27
C ASP A 11 5.70 -10.64 -2.39
N LEU A 12 4.93 -10.70 -1.32
CA LEU A 12 4.88 -11.86 -0.43
C LEU A 12 3.72 -12.84 -0.76
N LEU A 13 2.90 -12.55 -1.77
CA LEU A 13 1.76 -13.39 -2.13
C LEU A 13 2.17 -14.84 -2.42
N ALA A 14 3.22 -15.03 -3.21
CA ALA A 14 3.72 -16.37 -3.57
C ALA A 14 4.19 -17.21 -2.36
N SER A 15 4.58 -16.56 -1.26
CA SER A 15 5.01 -17.26 -0.03
C SER A 15 3.87 -17.57 0.93
N THR A 16 2.68 -17.00 0.71
CA THR A 16 1.53 -17.10 1.61
C THR A 16 1.08 -18.55 1.81
N ALA A 17 0.99 -19.33 0.73
CA ALA A 17 0.57 -20.72 0.79
C ALA A 17 1.51 -21.56 1.69
N ARG A 18 2.82 -21.35 1.58
CA ARG A 18 3.81 -22.05 2.41
C ARG A 18 3.68 -21.64 3.89
N GLN A 19 3.43 -20.38 4.17
CA GLN A 19 3.24 -19.88 5.53
C GLN A 19 1.96 -20.44 6.17
N ILE A 20 0.86 -20.49 5.42
CA ILE A 20 -0.39 -21.10 5.86
C ILE A 20 -0.17 -22.60 6.17
N HIS A 21 0.54 -23.32 5.30
CA HIS A 21 0.83 -24.72 5.52
C HIS A 21 1.66 -24.95 6.80
N LEU A 22 2.69 -24.14 7.03
CA LEU A 22 3.48 -24.21 8.26
C LEU A 22 2.64 -23.90 9.50
N GLN A 23 1.76 -22.91 9.45
CA GLN A 23 0.86 -22.59 10.55
C GLN A 23 -0.05 -23.76 10.89
N GLN A 24 -0.60 -24.44 9.87
CA GLN A 24 -1.44 -25.64 10.04
C GLN A 24 -0.65 -26.78 10.71
N LEU A 25 0.57 -27.05 10.25
CA LEU A 25 1.44 -28.08 10.84
C LEU A 25 1.78 -27.80 12.31
N LEU A 26 1.88 -26.52 12.68
CA LEU A 26 2.17 -26.06 14.04
C LEU A 26 0.90 -25.91 14.91
N GLY A 27 -0.28 -26.24 14.37
CA GLY A 27 -1.55 -26.11 15.09
C GLY A 27 -2.03 -24.67 15.32
N TYR A 28 -1.54 -23.70 14.55
CA TYR A 28 -1.96 -22.31 14.66
C TYR A 28 -3.21 -22.03 13.81
N ALA A 29 -4.05 -21.12 14.29
CA ALA A 29 -5.16 -20.60 13.52
C ALA A 29 -4.65 -19.84 12.28
N ARG A 30 -5.33 -20.00 11.16
CA ARG A 30 -5.02 -19.26 9.93
C ARG A 30 -5.51 -17.82 10.05
N PRO A 31 -4.66 -16.80 9.94
CA PRO A 31 -5.09 -15.41 9.84
C PRO A 31 -5.70 -15.11 8.45
N THR A 32 -6.47 -14.04 8.36
CA THR A 32 -6.85 -13.43 7.08
C THR A 32 -5.63 -12.72 6.49
N TYR A 33 -5.36 -12.92 5.20
CA TYR A 33 -4.27 -12.24 4.49
C TYR A 33 -4.83 -11.21 3.52
N VAL A 34 -4.33 -9.98 3.61
CA VAL A 34 -4.61 -8.90 2.67
C VAL A 34 -3.28 -8.49 2.02
N HIS A 35 -3.23 -8.49 0.69
CA HIS A 35 -2.05 -8.07 -0.07
C HIS A 35 -2.35 -6.73 -0.73
N VAL A 36 -1.50 -5.73 -0.45
CA VAL A 36 -1.63 -4.38 -1.00
C VAL A 36 -0.62 -4.16 -2.11
N PRO A 37 -0.91 -3.28 -3.10
CA PRO A 37 0.01 -2.94 -4.17
C PRO A 37 1.38 -2.50 -3.66
N LEU A 38 2.45 -2.86 -4.39
CA LEU A 38 3.77 -2.31 -4.14
C LEU A 38 3.90 -0.92 -4.77
N VAL A 39 4.56 -0.03 -4.06
CA VAL A 39 5.01 1.24 -4.64
C VAL A 39 6.33 1.00 -5.38
N VAL A 40 6.36 1.37 -6.65
CA VAL A 40 7.52 1.24 -7.53
C VAL A 40 8.00 2.60 -8.02
N ASP A 41 9.27 2.68 -8.40
CA ASP A 41 9.86 3.84 -9.05
C ASP A 41 9.53 3.87 -10.57
N ALA A 42 10.12 4.83 -11.27
CA ALA A 42 9.92 4.99 -12.71
C ALA A 42 10.45 3.81 -13.56
N ASP A 43 11.39 3.05 -13.03
CA ASP A 43 11.98 1.87 -13.65
C ASP A 43 11.18 0.59 -13.33
N GLY A 44 10.11 0.70 -12.54
CA GLY A 44 9.28 -0.42 -12.09
C GLY A 44 9.90 -1.21 -10.94
N GLU A 45 11.00 -0.73 -10.36
CA GLU A 45 11.67 -1.36 -9.25
C GLU A 45 10.99 -0.95 -7.92
N ARG A 46 10.91 -1.89 -6.98
CA ARG A 46 10.34 -1.64 -5.66
C ARG A 46 11.04 -0.47 -4.98
N LEU A 47 10.25 0.50 -4.53
CA LEU A 47 10.75 1.61 -3.74
C LEU A 47 11.31 1.09 -2.40
N ALA A 48 12.63 1.15 -2.24
CA ALA A 48 13.32 0.70 -1.05
C ALA A 48 14.37 1.72 -0.61
N LYS A 49 14.56 1.86 0.71
CA LYS A 49 15.53 2.79 1.34
C LYS A 49 16.96 2.71 0.80
N ARG A 50 17.30 1.67 0.04
CA ARG A 50 18.68 1.42 -0.42
C ARG A 50 18.98 1.97 -1.82
N ARG A 51 18.00 2.49 -2.56
CA ARG A 51 18.15 2.84 -3.98
C ARG A 51 17.78 4.27 -4.33
N GLY A 52 17.90 5.20 -3.49
CA GLY A 52 17.62 6.57 -3.88
C GLY A 52 17.26 7.44 -2.71
N VAL A 53 16.92 8.66 -2.99
CA VAL A 53 16.48 9.64 -2.00
C VAL A 53 15.19 9.10 -1.37
N PRO A 54 15.18 8.84 -0.06
CA PRO A 54 13.94 8.46 0.59
C PRO A 54 12.98 9.64 0.49
N VAL A 55 11.86 9.45 -0.18
CA VAL A 55 10.78 10.44 -0.18
C VAL A 55 10.19 10.48 1.22
N THR A 56 10.41 11.56 1.92
CA THR A 56 9.88 11.77 3.27
C THR A 56 8.68 12.71 3.24
N MET A 57 7.82 12.62 4.24
CA MET A 57 6.68 13.54 4.40
C MET A 57 7.13 15.00 4.49
N SER A 58 8.31 15.25 5.06
CA SER A 58 8.88 16.60 5.18
C SER A 58 9.28 17.17 3.82
N GLU A 59 9.87 16.36 2.95
CA GLU A 59 10.25 16.74 1.59
C GLU A 59 9.02 17.00 0.72
N LEU A 60 8.01 16.15 0.81
CA LEU A 60 6.73 16.37 0.14
C LEU A 60 6.06 17.67 0.57
N ALA A 61 6.04 17.94 1.87
CA ALA A 61 5.50 19.19 2.40
C ALA A 61 6.28 20.43 1.92
N ALA A 62 7.61 20.33 1.78
CA ALA A 62 8.46 21.41 1.29
C ALA A 62 8.16 21.82 -0.17
N VAL A 63 7.67 20.87 -0.99
CA VAL A 63 7.21 21.13 -2.37
C VAL A 63 5.70 21.38 -2.48
N GLY A 64 5.02 21.59 -1.34
CA GLY A 64 3.61 21.98 -1.30
C GLY A 64 2.60 20.83 -1.36
N VAL A 65 3.05 19.57 -1.27
CA VAL A 65 2.15 18.40 -1.19
C VAL A 65 1.51 18.36 0.19
N VAL A 66 0.20 18.35 0.26
CA VAL A 66 -0.55 18.22 1.51
C VAL A 66 -0.97 16.79 1.78
N SER A 67 -1.32 16.50 3.03
CA SER A 67 -1.72 15.15 3.46
C SER A 67 -2.84 14.55 2.61
N ASP A 68 -3.81 15.35 2.20
CA ASP A 68 -4.96 14.89 1.42
C ASP A 68 -4.58 14.47 -0.01
N ASP A 69 -3.51 15.06 -0.58
CA ASP A 69 -2.97 14.61 -1.88
C ASP A 69 -2.42 13.20 -1.76
N ILE A 70 -1.73 12.91 -0.65
CA ILE A 70 -1.16 11.59 -0.37
C ILE A 70 -2.26 10.57 -0.11
N VAL A 71 -3.27 10.94 0.69
CA VAL A 71 -4.43 10.08 0.96
C VAL A 71 -5.19 9.77 -0.32
N SER A 72 -5.42 10.76 -1.19
CA SER A 72 -6.08 10.58 -2.48
C SER A 72 -5.29 9.65 -3.41
N TRP A 73 -3.96 9.80 -3.46
CA TRP A 73 -3.11 8.89 -4.23
C TRP A 73 -3.15 7.46 -3.67
N ILE A 74 -3.10 7.28 -2.34
CA ILE A 74 -3.23 5.95 -1.72
C ILE A 74 -4.60 5.35 -2.06
N ALA A 75 -5.68 6.12 -1.95
CA ALA A 75 -7.03 5.69 -2.28
C ALA A 75 -7.13 5.18 -3.73
N SER A 76 -6.62 5.96 -4.69
CA SER A 76 -6.55 5.57 -6.10
C SER A 76 -5.74 4.29 -6.30
N SER A 77 -4.60 4.15 -5.62
CA SER A 77 -3.75 2.95 -5.72
C SER A 77 -4.44 1.68 -5.20
N LEU A 78 -5.42 1.84 -4.32
CA LEU A 78 -6.23 0.77 -3.76
C LEU A 78 -7.54 0.52 -4.55
N GLY A 79 -7.77 1.25 -5.65
CA GLY A 79 -8.95 1.10 -6.48
C GLY A 79 -10.15 1.98 -6.07
N HIS A 80 -9.93 2.91 -5.14
CA HIS A 80 -10.94 3.92 -4.78
C HIS A 80 -10.71 5.19 -5.60
N ASP A 81 -11.42 5.32 -6.71
CA ASP A 81 -11.33 6.51 -7.55
C ASP A 81 -12.07 7.69 -6.93
N ALA A 82 -11.34 8.75 -6.71
CA ALA A 82 -11.84 10.01 -6.16
C ALA A 82 -12.38 10.95 -7.25
N GLU A 83 -12.90 10.50 -8.36
CA GLU A 83 -13.49 11.31 -9.46
C GLU A 83 -13.06 12.80 -9.44
N GLY A 84 -11.76 13.09 -9.37
CA GLY A 84 -11.19 14.45 -9.38
C GLY A 84 -11.33 15.25 -8.07
N SER A 85 -11.88 14.68 -7.02
CA SER A 85 -11.98 15.31 -5.69
C SER A 85 -10.90 14.78 -4.76
N ARG A 86 -10.35 15.65 -3.89
CA ARG A 86 -9.48 15.20 -2.81
C ARG A 86 -10.28 14.36 -1.82
N ILE A 87 -9.79 13.17 -1.51
CA ILE A 87 -10.36 12.30 -0.49
C ILE A 87 -9.65 12.56 0.84
N THR A 88 -10.40 12.78 1.90
CA THR A 88 -9.84 12.80 3.26
C THR A 88 -9.71 11.37 3.79
N LEU A 89 -8.81 11.17 4.77
CA LEU A 89 -8.68 9.87 5.45
C LEU A 89 -10.02 9.41 6.06
N ARG A 90 -10.85 10.35 6.53
CA ARG A 90 -12.17 10.04 7.09
C ARG A 90 -13.14 9.50 6.05
N ASP A 91 -13.12 10.06 4.85
CA ASP A 91 -13.97 9.61 3.75
C ASP A 91 -13.52 8.22 3.28
N LEU A 92 -12.21 8.04 3.10
CA LEU A 92 -11.63 6.75 2.75
C LEU A 92 -12.01 5.65 3.76
N LEU A 93 -11.92 5.93 5.07
CA LEU A 93 -12.27 4.96 6.11
C LEU A 93 -13.75 4.57 6.14
N ARG A 94 -14.65 5.39 5.63
CA ARG A 94 -16.09 5.08 5.57
C ARG A 94 -16.43 4.10 4.45
N GLU A 95 -15.69 4.15 3.35
CA GLU A 95 -15.98 3.41 2.13
C GLU A 95 -14.95 2.29 1.88
N PHE A 96 -13.94 2.18 2.75
CA PHE A 96 -12.85 1.23 2.57
C PHE A 96 -13.33 -0.21 2.70
N ASP A 97 -13.15 -0.98 1.62
CA ASP A 97 -13.35 -2.42 1.59
C ASP A 97 -12.07 -3.11 1.10
N THR A 98 -11.53 -4.02 1.90
CA THR A 98 -10.36 -4.80 1.54
C THR A 98 -10.58 -5.71 0.32
N ALA A 99 -11.84 -6.03 0.00
CA ALA A 99 -12.19 -6.83 -1.17
C ALA A 99 -11.98 -6.08 -2.50
N THR A 100 -11.93 -4.74 -2.47
CA THR A 100 -11.73 -3.90 -3.67
C THR A 100 -10.26 -3.67 -4.02
N ILE A 101 -9.33 -4.08 -3.15
CA ILE A 101 -7.90 -3.88 -3.39
C ILE A 101 -7.46 -4.66 -4.62
N ALA A 102 -7.10 -3.94 -5.68
CA ALA A 102 -6.59 -4.54 -6.90
C ALA A 102 -5.16 -5.07 -6.69
N PRO A 103 -4.83 -6.28 -7.16
CA PRO A 103 -3.46 -6.80 -7.14
C PRO A 103 -2.64 -6.14 -8.25
N ALA A 104 -2.23 -4.89 -8.05
CA ALA A 104 -1.43 -4.16 -9.02
C ALA A 104 -0.34 -3.36 -8.30
N THR A 105 0.82 -3.23 -8.93
CA THR A 105 1.83 -2.26 -8.49
C THR A 105 1.35 -0.85 -8.77
N CYS A 106 1.66 0.11 -7.90
CA CYS A 106 1.37 1.51 -8.14
C CYS A 106 2.67 2.30 -8.31
N ALA A 107 2.73 3.13 -9.34
CA ALA A 107 3.86 4.03 -9.55
C ALA A 107 3.79 5.20 -8.55
N LEU A 108 4.97 5.71 -8.15
CA LEU A 108 5.03 6.96 -7.41
C LEU A 108 4.30 8.07 -8.16
N PRO A 109 3.51 8.90 -7.46
CA PRO A 109 2.85 10.02 -8.10
C PRO A 109 3.86 11.05 -8.59
N THR A 110 3.51 11.78 -9.64
CA THR A 110 4.40 12.74 -10.31
C THR A 110 4.96 13.80 -9.36
N PHE A 111 4.21 14.18 -8.33
CA PHE A 111 4.68 15.15 -7.33
C PHE A 111 5.82 14.60 -6.45
N ALA A 112 5.96 13.28 -6.32
CA ALA A 112 7.04 12.65 -5.56
C ALA A 112 8.33 12.47 -6.38
N VAL A 113 8.27 12.63 -7.71
CA VAL A 113 9.42 12.47 -8.63
C VAL A 113 10.19 13.78 -8.81
N GLN A 114 9.65 14.90 -8.39
CA GLN A 114 10.26 16.23 -8.56
C GLN A 114 11.17 16.66 -7.38
N ILE A 115 11.44 15.76 -6.46
CA ILE A 115 12.35 15.94 -5.32
C ILE A 115 13.71 15.33 -5.65
#